data_5db483ac561b150dadca55e32920278d
#
_entry.id   5db483ac561b150dadca55e32920278d
#
_cell.length_a   1.000
_cell.length_b   1.000
_cell.length_c   1.000
_cell.angle_alpha   90.00
_cell.angle_beta   90.00
_cell.angle_gamma   90.00
#
_symmetry.space_group_name_H-M   'P 1'
#
loop_
_entity.id
_entity.type
_entity.pdbx_description
1 polymer ?
#
loop_
_entity_poly.entity_id
_entity_poly.type
_entity_poly.pdbx_seq_one_letter_code
_entity_poly.pdbx_strand_id
1 'polypeptide(L)'
;LPPDVRMLEKSSFDAARDGLLPVLEGLGRHSIMVCGTETHVCVYQTVRSLLERDYSVFPIGDAICSRSTFNYQNGLSLMDRMGACVLTAEGAAFDLLKVSGTPAFKTVSKALK
;
A
#
# COMPACT_ATOMS: atom_id res chain seq x y z
N LEU A 1 17.16 -5.98 2.18
CA LEU A 1 16.01 -6.13 1.29
C LEU A 1 16.10 -7.46 0.52
N PRO A 2 14.96 -8.10 0.23
CA PRO A 2 14.96 -9.31 -0.60
C PRO A 2 15.58 -9.03 -1.98
N PRO A 3 16.22 -10.04 -2.60
CA PRO A 3 16.93 -9.82 -3.86
C PRO A 3 16.05 -9.51 -5.06
N ASP A 4 14.75 -9.77 -4.98
CA ASP A 4 13.78 -9.51 -6.03
C ASP A 4 13.08 -8.14 -5.90
N VAL A 5 13.49 -7.32 -4.95
CA VAL A 5 12.96 -5.97 -4.78
C VAL A 5 13.36 -5.10 -5.97
N ARG A 6 12.37 -4.41 -6.54
CA ARG A 6 12.59 -3.43 -7.59
C ARG A 6 12.78 -2.05 -6.96
N MET A 7 13.82 -1.35 -7.36
CA MET A 7 14.07 0.02 -6.91
C MET A 7 13.85 0.98 -8.06
N LEU A 8 13.01 1.98 -7.83
CA LEU A 8 12.70 3.02 -8.81
C LEU A 8 13.00 4.37 -8.20
N GLU A 9 13.66 5.22 -8.99
CA GLU A 9 13.87 6.62 -8.62
C GLU A 9 12.73 7.44 -9.20
N LYS A 10 12.25 8.41 -8.42
CA LYS A 10 11.20 9.29 -8.91
C LYS A 10 11.45 10.74 -8.52
N SER A 11 11.08 11.65 -9.41
CA SER A 11 11.03 13.08 -9.15
C SER A 11 9.60 13.59 -9.05
N SER A 12 8.62 12.87 -9.61
CA SER A 12 7.21 13.17 -9.44
C SER A 12 6.70 12.63 -8.10
N PHE A 13 5.71 13.28 -7.52
CA PHE A 13 5.08 12.77 -6.31
C PHE A 13 4.37 11.45 -6.61
N ASP A 14 3.67 11.38 -7.72
CA ASP A 14 2.99 10.19 -8.22
C ASP A 14 4.01 9.22 -8.82
N ALA A 15 4.24 8.09 -8.17
CA ALA A 15 5.17 7.08 -8.64
C ALA A 15 4.76 6.46 -9.99
N ALA A 16 3.48 6.51 -10.33
CA ALA A 16 3.00 5.99 -11.60
C ALA A 16 3.58 6.74 -12.80
N ARG A 17 4.04 7.98 -12.60
CA ARG A 17 4.65 8.78 -13.65
C ARG A 17 6.12 8.46 -13.89
N ASP A 18 6.76 7.74 -12.99
CA ASP A 18 8.20 7.53 -12.99
C ASP A 18 8.58 6.03 -13.09
N GLY A 19 7.87 5.29 -13.94
CA GLY A 19 8.26 3.93 -14.29
C GLY A 19 7.62 2.81 -13.49
N LEU A 20 6.72 3.13 -12.55
CA LEU A 20 6.05 2.11 -11.75
C LEU A 20 5.11 1.24 -12.58
N LEU A 21 4.37 1.82 -13.51
CA LEU A 21 3.33 1.09 -14.25
C LEU A 21 3.88 -0.08 -15.07
N PRO A 22 4.98 0.08 -15.85
CA PRO A 22 5.54 -1.07 -16.58
C PRO A 22 5.96 -2.21 -15.66
N VAL A 23 6.49 -1.90 -14.47
CA VAL A 23 6.87 -2.91 -13.48
C VAL A 23 5.63 -3.68 -13.00
N LEU A 24 4.57 -2.97 -12.66
CA LEU A 24 3.33 -3.59 -12.18
C LEU A 24 2.68 -4.45 -13.27
N GLU A 25 2.64 -3.95 -14.50
CA GLU A 25 2.11 -4.70 -15.63
C GLU A 25 2.88 -6.01 -15.85
N GLY A 26 4.20 -5.97 -15.74
CA GLY A 26 5.04 -7.15 -15.85
C GLY A 26 4.82 -8.18 -14.76
N LEU A 27 4.38 -7.76 -13.58
CA LEU A 27 4.09 -8.67 -12.47
C LEU A 27 2.73 -9.36 -12.60
N GLY A 28 1.80 -8.79 -13.38
CA GLY A 28 0.48 -9.37 -13.60
C GLY A 28 -0.40 -9.46 -12.36
N ARG A 29 -0.13 -8.62 -11.35
CA ARG A 29 -0.93 -8.57 -10.12
C ARG A 29 -1.95 -7.44 -10.21
N HIS A 30 -3.13 -7.67 -9.63
CA HIS A 30 -4.22 -6.70 -9.64
C HIS A 30 -4.41 -5.98 -8.31
N SER A 31 -3.88 -6.53 -7.24
CA SER A 31 -4.00 -5.96 -5.88
C SER A 31 -2.65 -5.42 -5.42
N ILE A 32 -2.65 -4.21 -4.91
CA ILE A 32 -1.43 -3.51 -4.52
C ILE A 32 -1.60 -2.95 -3.12
N MET A 33 -0.70 -3.33 -2.22
CA MET A 33 -0.59 -2.70 -0.91
C MET A 33 0.40 -1.56 -1.01
N VAL A 34 0.07 -0.44 -0.39
CA VAL A 34 0.90 0.76 -0.43
C VAL A 34 1.27 1.18 0.99
N CYS A 35 2.56 1.41 1.21
CA CYS A 35 3.07 2.00 2.44
C CYS A 35 4.10 3.07 2.10
N GLY A 36 4.48 3.88 3.09
CA GLY A 36 5.47 4.94 2.90
C GLY A 36 4.99 6.33 3.26
N THR A 37 5.57 7.36 2.69
CA THR A 37 5.35 8.76 3.03
C THR A 37 5.32 9.66 1.78
N GLU A 38 4.64 10.76 1.84
CA GLU A 38 3.67 11.19 2.86
C GLU A 38 2.28 10.82 2.40
N THR A 39 1.42 10.49 3.35
CA THR A 39 0.05 10.02 3.10
C THR A 39 -0.73 10.93 2.17
N HIS A 40 -0.64 12.24 2.36
CA HIS A 40 -1.44 13.24 1.65
C HIS A 40 -0.76 13.77 0.38
N VAL A 41 0.42 13.28 0.03
CA VAL A 41 1.16 13.73 -1.15
C VAL A 41 1.48 12.54 -2.04
N CYS A 42 2.65 11.92 -1.86
CA CYS A 42 3.11 10.84 -2.74
C CYS A 42 2.20 9.61 -2.69
N VAL A 43 1.80 9.20 -1.49
CA VAL A 43 0.92 8.05 -1.30
C VAL A 43 -0.43 8.31 -1.96
N TYR A 44 -1.07 9.42 -1.63
CA TYR A 44 -2.36 9.80 -2.18
C TYR A 44 -2.35 9.84 -3.71
N GLN A 45 -1.38 10.53 -4.29
CA GLN A 45 -1.32 10.68 -5.75
C GLN A 45 -1.06 9.36 -6.46
N THR A 46 -0.18 8.53 -5.90
CA THR A 46 0.12 7.22 -6.46
C THR A 46 -1.11 6.30 -6.39
N VAL A 47 -1.78 6.28 -5.24
CA VAL A 47 -3.01 5.49 -5.05
C VAL A 47 -4.08 5.92 -6.05
N ARG A 48 -4.29 7.23 -6.22
CA ARG A 48 -5.25 7.76 -7.19
C ARG A 48 -4.95 7.27 -8.61
N SER A 49 -3.72 7.37 -9.04
CA SER A 49 -3.31 6.91 -10.38
C SER A 49 -3.51 5.41 -10.56
N LEU A 50 -3.23 4.61 -9.54
CA LEU A 50 -3.43 3.17 -9.60
C LEU A 50 -4.91 2.81 -9.69
N LEU A 51 -5.76 3.49 -8.92
CA LEU A 51 -7.21 3.28 -9.00
C LEU A 51 -7.76 3.64 -10.37
N GLU A 52 -7.26 4.70 -11.00
CA GLU A 52 -7.65 5.11 -12.35
C GLU A 52 -7.31 4.05 -13.41
N ARG A 53 -6.39 3.16 -13.09
CA ARG A 53 -5.95 2.08 -13.97
C ARG A 53 -6.50 0.72 -13.55
N ASP A 54 -7.57 0.74 -12.77
CA ASP A 54 -8.33 -0.45 -12.36
C ASP A 54 -7.58 -1.42 -11.44
N TYR A 55 -6.53 -0.96 -10.76
CA TYR A 55 -5.94 -1.74 -9.68
C TYR A 55 -6.81 -1.67 -8.43
N SER A 56 -6.83 -2.76 -7.67
CA SER A 56 -7.36 -2.76 -6.32
C SER A 56 -6.24 -2.31 -5.38
N VAL A 57 -6.44 -1.19 -4.69
CA VAL A 57 -5.37 -0.56 -3.92
C VAL A 57 -5.70 -0.55 -2.44
N PHE A 58 -4.74 -0.99 -1.63
CA PHE A 58 -4.87 -1.16 -0.19
C PHE A 58 -3.79 -0.36 0.53
N PRO A 59 -4.04 0.93 0.82
CA PRO A 59 -3.12 1.69 1.67
C PRO A 59 -3.10 1.07 3.07
N ILE A 60 -1.91 0.89 3.61
CA ILE A 60 -1.74 0.33 4.95
C ILE A 60 -1.66 1.49 5.94
N GLY A 61 -2.79 1.76 6.61
CA GLY A 61 -2.97 2.99 7.38
C GLY A 61 -1.96 3.22 8.50
N ASP A 62 -1.47 2.16 9.12
CA ASP A 62 -0.43 2.25 10.16
C ASP A 62 0.99 2.06 9.63
N ALA A 63 1.16 1.99 8.32
CA ALA A 63 2.45 1.94 7.65
C ALA A 63 2.64 3.10 6.67
N ILE A 64 1.80 4.11 6.75
CA ILE A 64 1.93 5.38 6.04
C ILE A 64 1.86 6.51 7.05
N CYS A 65 2.48 7.63 6.76
CA CYS A 65 2.44 8.75 7.69
C CYS A 65 2.59 10.09 6.96
N SER A 66 2.26 11.14 7.69
CA SER A 66 2.46 12.52 7.28
C SER A 66 2.97 13.31 8.47
N ARG A 67 3.61 14.45 8.21
CA ARG A 67 4.15 15.31 9.26
C ARG A 67 3.06 15.95 10.13
N SER A 68 1.84 16.02 9.62
CA SER A 68 0.70 16.62 10.29
C SER A 68 -0.41 15.58 10.41
N THR A 69 -1.01 15.49 11.60
CA THR A 69 -2.14 14.59 11.84
C THR A 69 -3.32 14.94 10.95
N PHE A 70 -3.59 16.23 10.76
CA PHE A 70 -4.67 16.68 9.89
C PHE A 70 -4.45 16.20 8.45
N ASN A 71 -3.26 16.37 7.90
CA ASN A 71 -2.94 15.92 6.55
C ASN A 71 -3.00 14.41 6.42
N TYR A 72 -2.55 13.68 7.44
CA TYR A 72 -2.64 12.23 7.47
C TYR A 72 -4.09 11.76 7.39
N GLN A 73 -4.95 12.30 8.26
CA GLN A 73 -6.36 11.91 8.30
C GLN A 73 -7.10 12.32 7.02
N ASN A 74 -6.78 13.50 6.50
CA ASN A 74 -7.37 13.95 5.24
C ASN A 74 -6.98 13.04 4.08
N GLY A 75 -5.71 12.66 4.00
CA GLY A 75 -5.23 11.73 2.98
C GLY A 75 -5.93 10.37 3.04
N LEU A 76 -6.08 9.81 4.25
CA LEU A 76 -6.80 8.54 4.42
C LEU A 76 -8.26 8.65 3.96
N SER A 77 -8.93 9.73 4.35
CA SER A 77 -10.32 9.96 3.97
C SER A 77 -10.50 10.09 2.46
N LEU A 78 -9.59 10.82 1.81
CA LEU A 78 -9.64 10.98 0.35
C LEU A 78 -9.45 9.64 -0.37
N MET A 79 -8.48 8.86 0.05
CA MET A 79 -8.22 7.55 -0.56
C MET A 79 -9.41 6.59 -0.37
N ASP A 80 -10.00 6.58 0.80
CA ASP A 80 -11.20 5.80 1.08
C ASP A 80 -12.35 6.18 0.13
N ARG A 81 -12.60 7.48 -0.02
CA ARG A 81 -13.67 7.98 -0.90
C ARG A 81 -13.42 7.66 -2.39
N MET A 82 -12.16 7.56 -2.78
CA MET A 82 -11.82 7.23 -4.17
C MET A 82 -11.94 5.74 -4.50
N GLY A 83 -12.19 4.91 -3.50
CA GLY A 83 -12.34 3.47 -3.70
C GLY A 83 -11.16 2.63 -3.27
N ALA A 84 -10.15 3.20 -2.65
CA ALA A 84 -9.09 2.43 -2.01
C ALA A 84 -9.64 1.78 -0.73
N CYS A 85 -9.11 0.64 -0.37
CA CYS A 85 -9.48 -0.05 0.86
C CYS A 85 -8.34 0.08 1.87
N VAL A 86 -8.52 0.94 2.86
CA VAL A 86 -7.49 1.17 3.88
C VAL A 86 -7.49 0.02 4.87
N LEU A 87 -6.33 -0.61 5.04
CA LEU A 87 -6.13 -1.71 5.97
C LEU A 87 -5.13 -1.32 7.04
N THR A 88 -5.09 -2.09 8.12
CA THR A 88 -3.95 -2.08 9.05
C THR A 88 -2.96 -3.16 8.62
N ALA A 89 -1.70 -3.05 9.04
CA ALA A 89 -0.70 -4.08 8.75
C ALA A 89 -1.13 -5.44 9.31
N GLU A 90 -1.65 -5.46 10.53
CA GLU A 90 -2.16 -6.69 11.15
C GLU A 90 -3.35 -7.25 10.37
N GLY A 91 -4.31 -6.41 10.02
CA GLY A 91 -5.48 -6.83 9.23
C GLY A 91 -5.09 -7.40 7.87
N ALA A 92 -4.16 -6.76 7.18
CA ALA A 92 -3.65 -7.24 5.91
C ALA A 92 -2.96 -8.61 6.04
N ALA A 93 -2.15 -8.78 7.10
CA ALA A 93 -1.46 -10.04 7.35
C ALA A 93 -2.45 -11.19 7.55
N PHE A 94 -3.46 -11.01 8.38
CA PHE A 94 -4.45 -12.06 8.62
C PHE A 94 -5.36 -12.30 7.40
N ASP A 95 -5.64 -11.27 6.63
CA ASP A 95 -6.37 -11.45 5.37
C ASP A 95 -5.59 -12.32 4.38
N LEU A 96 -4.27 -12.15 4.30
CA LEU A 96 -3.43 -13.00 3.47
C LEU A 96 -3.34 -14.43 3.98
N LEU A 97 -3.33 -14.63 5.30
CA LEU A 97 -3.27 -15.95 5.93
C LEU A 97 -4.56 -16.74 5.75
N LYS A 98 -5.70 -16.09 5.74
CA LYS A 98 -7.05 -16.64 5.58
C LYS A 98 -7.53 -17.52 6.74
N VAL A 99 -6.69 -18.45 7.22
CA VAL A 99 -7.07 -19.43 8.25
C VAL A 99 -6.09 -19.42 9.41
N SER A 100 -6.57 -19.79 10.59
CA SER A 100 -5.74 -19.95 11.79
C SER A 100 -5.11 -21.35 11.84
N GLY A 101 -4.13 -21.52 12.72
CA GLY A 101 -3.55 -22.82 13.06
C GLY A 101 -2.50 -23.36 12.12
N THR A 102 -2.25 -22.70 10.98
CA THR A 102 -1.17 -23.10 10.07
C THR A 102 0.20 -22.70 10.63
N PRO A 103 1.32 -23.29 10.14
CA PRO A 103 2.65 -22.82 10.52
C PRO A 103 2.86 -21.35 10.21
N ALA A 104 2.38 -20.84 9.06
CA ALA A 104 2.46 -19.45 8.69
C ALA A 104 1.70 -18.57 9.68
N PHE A 105 0.48 -18.94 10.06
CA PHE A 105 -0.29 -18.23 11.07
C PHE A 105 0.47 -18.13 12.39
N LYS A 106 1.06 -19.22 12.86
CA LYS A 106 1.80 -19.23 14.13
C LYS A 106 2.99 -18.30 14.10
N THR A 107 3.73 -18.28 13.00
CA THR A 107 4.89 -17.39 12.81
C THR A 107 4.46 -15.93 12.83
N VAL A 108 3.45 -15.56 12.05
CA VAL A 108 2.96 -14.18 11.94
C VAL A 108 2.33 -13.71 13.24
N SER A 109 1.47 -14.53 13.84
CA SER A 109 0.80 -14.21 15.10
C SER A 109 1.80 -13.94 16.21
N LYS A 110 2.87 -14.73 16.29
CA LYS A 110 3.94 -14.51 17.26
C LYS A 110 4.68 -13.19 17.02
N ALA A 111 4.94 -12.84 15.76
CA ALA A 111 5.63 -11.62 15.39
C ALA A 111 4.81 -10.36 15.71
N LEU A 112 3.48 -10.45 15.70
CA LEU A 112 2.59 -9.31 15.93
C LEU A 112 2.24 -9.07 17.41
N LYS A 113 2.69 -9.93 18.31
CA LYS A 113 2.43 -9.78 19.75
C LYS A 113 3.48 -8.92 20.46
#